data_f924f2438ccbc46a01908bd1cfa75831
#
_entry.id   f924f2438ccbc46a01908bd1cfa75831
#
_cell.length_a   1.000
_cell.length_b   1.000
_cell.length_c   1.000
_cell.angle_alpha   90.00
_cell.angle_beta   90.00
_cell.angle_gamma   90.00
#
_symmetry.space_group_name_H-M   'P 1'
#
loop_
_entity.id
_entity.type
_entity.pdbx_description
1 polymer ?
#
loop_
_entity_poly.entity_id
_entity_poly.type
_entity_poly.pdbx_seq_one_letter_code
_entity_poly.pdbx_strand_id
1 'polypeptide(L)'
;MFHIVDVDNTLVFTDELNTAGYVHALACVNLEPRKVVPRITREIIQDWYPQLSEYDLIHISTLKQAYVESHLELSQLNPSVARVLTTYGSERCVLWTAANPERIRMLLRHHMITDYRAIRFSNKTENDIAHVVQDFCVLFDCEPEELCFYEDNPEVINHLRKLGITVMAVEAKAVA
;
A
#
# COMPACT_ATOMS: atom_id res chain seq x y z
N MET A 1 11.22 11.26 -17.34
CA MET A 1 10.14 10.94 -16.40
C MET A 1 10.56 9.70 -15.61
N PHE A 2 10.54 9.78 -14.27
CA PHE A 2 10.81 8.68 -13.36
C PHE A 2 9.52 8.31 -12.63
N HIS A 3 9.30 7.04 -12.38
CA HIS A 3 8.03 6.51 -11.93
C HIS A 3 8.13 6.01 -10.49
N ILE A 4 7.35 6.60 -9.60
CA ILE A 4 7.26 6.23 -8.19
C ILE A 4 5.90 5.56 -7.97
N VAL A 5 5.92 4.29 -7.60
CA VAL A 5 4.73 3.45 -7.58
C VAL A 5 4.44 3.01 -6.15
N ASP A 6 3.26 3.36 -5.64
CA ASP A 6 2.75 2.75 -4.42
C ASP A 6 2.40 1.29 -4.65
N VAL A 7 2.39 0.49 -3.58
CA VAL A 7 2.19 -0.96 -3.68
C VAL A 7 0.77 -1.38 -3.32
N ASP A 8 0.31 -1.08 -2.09
CA ASP A 8 -1.01 -1.52 -1.62
C ASP A 8 -2.13 -0.78 -2.35
N ASN A 9 -3.04 -1.52 -2.99
CA ASN A 9 -4.16 -1.03 -3.79
C ASN A 9 -3.79 -0.17 -5.01
N THR A 10 -2.52 0.02 -5.25
CA THR A 10 -1.98 0.67 -6.46
C THR A 10 -1.37 -0.35 -7.41
N LEU A 11 -0.24 -0.94 -7.05
CA LEU A 11 0.41 -2.00 -7.84
C LEU A 11 -0.24 -3.37 -7.62
N VAL A 12 -0.64 -3.64 -6.38
CA VAL A 12 -1.32 -4.90 -5.98
C VAL A 12 -2.58 -4.56 -5.20
N PHE A 13 -3.72 -5.01 -5.68
CA PHE A 13 -4.99 -4.91 -4.96
C PHE A 13 -4.99 -5.87 -3.78
N THR A 14 -5.02 -5.34 -2.56
CA THR A 14 -4.88 -6.10 -1.30
C THR A 14 -6.08 -5.98 -0.37
N ASP A 15 -7.13 -5.25 -0.73
CA ASP A 15 -8.29 -5.02 0.14
C ASP A 15 -9.02 -6.32 0.49
N GLU A 16 -9.21 -7.23 -0.47
CA GLU A 16 -9.81 -8.54 -0.23
C GLU A 16 -8.97 -9.35 0.76
N LEU A 17 -7.66 -9.46 0.51
CA LEU A 17 -6.70 -10.14 1.38
C LEU A 17 -6.68 -9.55 2.79
N ASN A 18 -6.61 -8.22 2.91
CA ASN A 18 -6.57 -7.53 4.19
C ASN A 18 -7.87 -7.71 4.97
N THR A 19 -9.02 -7.62 4.29
CA THR A 19 -10.35 -7.79 4.90
C THR A 19 -10.54 -9.23 5.39
N ALA A 20 -10.22 -10.23 4.56
CA ALA A 20 -10.27 -11.64 4.94
C ALA A 20 -9.36 -11.92 6.16
N GLY A 21 -8.15 -11.35 6.18
CA GLY A 21 -7.23 -11.46 7.30
C GLY A 21 -7.80 -10.90 8.60
N TYR A 22 -8.46 -9.74 8.56
CA TYR A 22 -9.11 -9.18 9.75
C TYR A 22 -10.33 -9.97 10.18
N VAL A 23 -11.15 -10.46 9.25
CA VAL A 23 -12.28 -11.36 9.58
C VAL A 23 -11.79 -12.60 10.31
N HIS A 24 -10.73 -13.23 9.79
CA HIS A 24 -10.09 -14.38 10.44
C HIS A 24 -9.56 -14.02 11.84
N ALA A 25 -8.81 -12.92 11.95
CA ALA A 25 -8.23 -12.49 13.22
C ALA A 25 -9.29 -12.20 14.29
N LEU A 26 -10.38 -11.53 13.91
CA LEU A 26 -11.52 -11.30 14.81
C LEU A 26 -12.14 -12.61 15.29
N ALA A 27 -12.37 -13.57 14.39
CA ALA A 27 -12.91 -14.88 14.76
C ALA A 27 -11.99 -15.63 15.75
N CYS A 28 -10.67 -15.53 15.62
CA CYS A 28 -9.71 -16.12 16.56
C CYS A 28 -9.83 -15.58 17.99
N VAL A 29 -10.34 -14.34 18.15
CA VAL A 29 -10.56 -13.73 19.46
C VAL A 29 -12.06 -13.67 19.86
N ASN A 30 -12.89 -14.50 19.22
CA ASN A 30 -14.34 -14.59 19.43
C ASN A 30 -15.09 -13.26 19.19
N LEU A 31 -14.64 -12.49 18.21
CA LEU A 31 -15.30 -11.28 17.72
C LEU A 31 -15.74 -11.48 16.26
N GLU A 32 -16.70 -10.67 15.80
CA GLU A 32 -17.21 -10.71 14.42
C GLU A 32 -17.25 -9.29 13.84
N PRO A 33 -17.14 -9.13 12.50
CA PRO A 33 -17.39 -7.84 11.87
C PRO A 33 -18.80 -7.31 12.20
N ARG A 34 -18.89 -6.08 12.69
CA ARG A 34 -20.19 -5.47 13.03
C ARG A 34 -20.96 -4.90 11.85
N LYS A 35 -20.25 -4.65 10.74
CA LYS A 35 -20.82 -4.11 9.49
C LYS A 35 -20.06 -4.67 8.30
N VAL A 36 -20.74 -4.78 7.17
CA VAL A 36 -20.09 -5.00 5.88
C VAL A 36 -19.47 -3.69 5.44
N VAL A 37 -18.16 -3.69 5.22
CA VAL A 37 -17.39 -2.54 4.74
C VAL A 37 -16.48 -3.01 3.61
N PRO A 38 -16.16 -2.14 2.64
CA PRO A 38 -15.28 -2.51 1.53
C PRO A 38 -13.87 -2.94 1.98
N ARG A 39 -13.39 -2.31 3.07
CA ARG A 39 -12.09 -2.58 3.66
C ARG A 39 -12.18 -2.49 5.18
N ILE A 40 -11.66 -3.51 5.88
CA ILE A 40 -11.52 -3.47 7.34
C ILE A 40 -10.11 -2.92 7.64
N THR A 41 -10.05 -1.92 8.51
CA THR A 41 -8.81 -1.35 9.04
C THR A 41 -8.77 -1.48 10.56
N ARG A 42 -7.61 -1.19 11.17
CA ARG A 42 -7.45 -1.20 12.62
C ARG A 42 -8.37 -0.15 13.29
N GLU A 43 -8.50 1.03 12.69
CA GLU A 43 -9.36 2.11 13.16
C GLU A 43 -10.83 1.68 13.17
N ILE A 44 -11.28 1.03 12.10
CA ILE A 44 -12.64 0.47 12.01
C ILE A 44 -12.88 -0.58 13.11
N ILE A 45 -11.91 -1.44 13.40
CA ILE A 45 -12.03 -2.42 14.50
C ILE A 45 -12.11 -1.69 15.85
N GLN A 46 -11.34 -0.65 16.06
CA GLN A 46 -11.36 0.15 17.28
C GLN A 46 -12.70 0.87 17.44
N ASP A 47 -13.29 1.38 16.37
CA ASP A 47 -14.63 1.97 16.38
C ASP A 47 -15.71 0.93 16.68
N TRP A 48 -15.57 -0.29 16.17
CA TRP A 48 -16.50 -1.37 16.46
C TRP A 48 -16.38 -1.88 17.90
N TYR A 49 -15.18 -1.88 18.45
CA TYR A 49 -14.83 -2.47 19.73
C TYR A 49 -13.97 -1.51 20.57
N PRO A 50 -14.55 -0.37 21.03
CA PRO A 50 -13.78 0.66 21.76
C PRO A 50 -13.23 0.17 23.12
N GLN A 51 -13.69 -0.98 23.62
CA GLN A 51 -13.17 -1.60 24.83
C GLN A 51 -11.86 -2.37 24.62
N LEU A 52 -11.42 -2.64 23.37
CA LEU A 52 -10.18 -3.32 23.11
C LEU A 52 -8.98 -2.46 23.53
N SER A 53 -8.07 -3.07 24.27
CA SER A 53 -6.81 -2.45 24.64
C SER A 53 -5.87 -2.37 23.42
N GLU A 54 -4.82 -1.56 23.53
CA GLU A 54 -3.76 -1.52 22.53
C GLU A 54 -3.11 -2.90 22.32
N TYR A 55 -2.98 -3.69 23.40
CA TYR A 55 -2.47 -5.05 23.33
C TYR A 55 -3.36 -5.97 22.49
N ASP A 56 -4.69 -5.87 22.66
CA ASP A 56 -5.66 -6.67 21.89
C ASP A 56 -5.58 -6.30 20.41
N LEU A 57 -5.47 -5.02 20.08
CA LEU A 57 -5.33 -4.54 18.69
C LEU A 57 -4.02 -5.02 18.04
N ILE A 58 -2.92 -5.04 18.79
CA ILE A 58 -1.65 -5.61 18.34
C ILE A 58 -1.80 -7.11 18.07
N HIS A 59 -2.45 -7.84 18.98
CA HIS A 59 -2.68 -9.28 18.84
C HIS A 59 -3.54 -9.59 17.60
N ILE A 60 -4.64 -8.87 17.38
CA ILE A 60 -5.48 -8.99 16.19
C ILE A 60 -4.66 -8.70 14.92
N SER A 61 -3.82 -7.65 14.94
CA SER A 61 -2.95 -7.31 13.80
C SER A 61 -1.92 -8.42 13.51
N THR A 62 -1.41 -9.08 14.54
CA THR A 62 -0.48 -10.22 14.39
C THR A 62 -1.17 -11.43 13.77
N LEU A 63 -2.37 -11.78 14.25
CA LEU A 63 -3.19 -12.86 13.66
C LEU A 63 -3.54 -12.58 12.20
N LYS A 64 -3.94 -11.33 11.91
CA LYS A 64 -4.20 -10.87 10.55
C LYS A 64 -2.96 -11.02 9.66
N GLN A 65 -1.78 -10.64 10.16
CA GLN A 65 -0.54 -10.75 9.39
C GLN A 65 -0.22 -12.21 9.06
N ALA A 66 -0.35 -13.13 10.02
CA ALA A 66 -0.14 -14.57 9.79
C ALA A 66 -1.09 -15.15 8.73
N TYR A 67 -2.36 -14.69 8.73
CA TYR A 67 -3.32 -15.05 7.68
C TYR A 67 -2.89 -14.53 6.31
N VAL A 68 -2.53 -13.25 6.22
CA VAL A 68 -2.08 -12.62 4.97
C VAL A 68 -0.89 -13.37 4.36
N GLU A 69 0.08 -13.77 5.18
CA GLU A 69 1.27 -14.50 4.74
C GLU A 69 0.95 -15.86 4.09
N SER A 70 -0.13 -16.49 4.51
CA SER A 70 -0.56 -17.80 3.99
C SER A 70 -1.61 -17.74 2.88
N HIS A 71 -2.12 -16.56 2.53
CA HIS A 71 -3.24 -16.41 1.58
C HIS A 71 -2.97 -15.32 0.54
N LEU A 72 -1.72 -15.19 0.08
CA LEU A 72 -1.31 -14.17 -0.90
C LEU A 72 -2.07 -14.28 -2.23
N GLU A 73 -2.64 -15.43 -2.54
CA GLU A 73 -3.49 -15.68 -3.71
C GLU A 73 -4.78 -14.84 -3.73
N LEU A 74 -5.20 -14.28 -2.60
CA LEU A 74 -6.32 -13.32 -2.52
C LEU A 74 -5.92 -11.91 -2.96
N SER A 75 -4.63 -11.65 -3.17
CA SER A 75 -4.16 -10.39 -3.76
C SER A 75 -4.15 -10.48 -5.29
N GLN A 76 -4.30 -9.34 -5.96
CA GLN A 76 -4.33 -9.30 -7.42
C GLN A 76 -3.42 -8.19 -7.94
N LEU A 77 -2.61 -8.53 -8.95
CA LEU A 77 -1.76 -7.56 -9.62
C LEU A 77 -2.63 -6.56 -10.41
N ASN A 78 -2.33 -5.27 -10.33
CA ASN A 78 -2.90 -4.26 -11.22
C ASN A 78 -2.12 -4.25 -12.55
N PRO A 79 -2.69 -4.78 -13.63
CA PRO A 79 -1.94 -4.96 -14.88
C PRO A 79 -1.52 -3.63 -15.52
N SER A 80 -2.29 -2.57 -15.29
CA SER A 80 -2.00 -1.25 -15.85
C SER A 80 -0.75 -0.63 -15.19
N VAL A 81 -0.65 -0.73 -13.87
CA VAL A 81 0.50 -0.22 -13.11
C VAL A 81 1.71 -1.15 -13.25
N ALA A 82 1.51 -2.47 -13.26
CA ALA A 82 2.59 -3.42 -13.50
C ALA A 82 3.27 -3.19 -14.86
N ARG A 83 2.50 -2.81 -15.88
CA ARG A 83 3.05 -2.45 -17.21
C ARG A 83 4.00 -1.25 -17.14
N VAL A 84 3.80 -0.30 -16.23
CA VAL A 84 4.72 0.82 -16.02
C VAL A 84 6.09 0.29 -15.62
N LEU A 85 6.15 -0.64 -14.65
CA LEU A 85 7.40 -1.25 -14.20
C LEU A 85 8.11 -1.98 -15.34
N THR A 86 7.39 -2.84 -16.08
CA THR A 86 7.97 -3.60 -17.19
C THR A 86 8.38 -2.71 -18.37
N THR A 87 7.71 -1.56 -18.58
CA THR A 87 8.03 -0.65 -19.69
C THR A 87 9.26 0.20 -19.39
N TYR A 88 9.39 0.70 -18.17
CA TYR A 88 10.45 1.66 -17.82
C TYR A 88 11.62 1.02 -17.06
N GLY A 89 11.41 -0.17 -16.49
CA GLY A 89 12.44 -0.97 -15.84
C GLY A 89 12.99 -0.37 -14.54
N SER A 90 13.94 -1.07 -13.96
CA SER A 90 14.58 -0.70 -12.70
C SER A 90 15.38 0.61 -12.75
N GLU A 91 15.76 1.09 -13.91
CA GLU A 91 16.48 2.36 -14.04
C GLU A 91 15.59 3.58 -13.76
N ARG A 92 14.27 3.45 -14.00
CA ARG A 92 13.32 4.56 -13.90
C ARG A 92 12.17 4.35 -12.93
N CYS A 93 12.10 3.18 -12.28
CA CYS A 93 11.01 2.84 -11.38
C CYS A 93 11.50 2.61 -9.95
N VAL A 94 10.77 3.16 -8.97
CA VAL A 94 10.95 2.94 -7.54
C VAL A 94 9.59 2.62 -6.93
N LEU A 95 9.56 1.73 -5.94
CA LEU A 95 8.38 1.49 -5.13
C LEU A 95 8.40 2.37 -3.88
N TRP A 96 7.25 2.91 -3.49
CA TRP A 96 7.10 3.73 -2.29
C TRP A 96 5.82 3.35 -1.54
N THR A 97 5.95 2.88 -0.30
CA THR A 97 4.83 2.33 0.46
C THR A 97 4.93 2.62 1.95
N ALA A 98 3.78 2.73 2.63
CA ALA A 98 3.67 2.81 4.08
C ALA A 98 3.48 1.43 4.75
N ALA A 99 3.41 0.36 3.96
CA ALA A 99 3.12 -0.97 4.46
C ALA A 99 4.32 -1.67 5.13
N ASN A 100 4.03 -2.74 5.87
CA ASN A 100 5.05 -3.56 6.51
C ASN A 100 6.05 -4.12 5.47
N PRO A 101 7.38 -3.96 5.67
CA PRO A 101 8.39 -4.38 4.71
C PRO A 101 8.38 -5.87 4.36
N GLU A 102 8.13 -6.75 5.33
CA GLU A 102 8.10 -8.20 5.09
C GLU A 102 6.91 -8.57 4.21
N ARG A 103 5.73 -8.04 4.53
CA ARG A 103 4.52 -8.24 3.73
C ARG A 103 4.73 -7.78 2.27
N ILE A 104 5.31 -6.60 2.07
CA ILE A 104 5.58 -6.08 0.72
C ILE A 104 6.52 -7.00 -0.03
N ARG A 105 7.62 -7.45 0.58
CA ARG A 105 8.55 -8.39 -0.07
C ARG A 105 7.88 -9.72 -0.44
N MET A 106 6.95 -10.21 0.37
CA MET A 106 6.18 -11.42 0.07
C MET A 106 5.23 -11.22 -1.11
N LEU A 107 4.48 -10.11 -1.14
CA LEU A 107 3.60 -9.73 -2.25
C LEU A 107 4.38 -9.60 -3.58
N LEU A 108 5.51 -8.89 -3.56
CA LEU A 108 6.34 -8.72 -4.75
C LEU A 108 6.88 -10.04 -5.28
N ARG A 109 7.32 -10.95 -4.41
CA ARG A 109 7.75 -12.30 -4.81
C ARG A 109 6.59 -13.12 -5.37
N HIS A 110 5.42 -13.11 -4.71
CA HIS A 110 4.23 -13.83 -5.13
C HIS A 110 3.80 -13.43 -6.54
N HIS A 111 3.84 -12.13 -6.84
CA HIS A 111 3.50 -11.59 -8.16
C HIS A 111 4.68 -11.49 -9.14
N MET A 112 5.85 -12.01 -8.77
CA MET A 112 7.08 -12.01 -9.57
C MET A 112 7.50 -10.60 -10.05
N ILE A 113 7.33 -9.58 -9.22
CA ILE A 113 7.65 -8.20 -9.52
C ILE A 113 9.13 -7.95 -9.19
N THR A 114 9.94 -7.60 -10.20
CA THR A 114 11.39 -7.39 -10.09
C THR A 114 11.88 -6.09 -10.75
N ASP A 115 11.06 -5.45 -11.58
CA ASP A 115 11.45 -4.33 -12.43
C ASP A 115 11.39 -2.98 -11.70
N TYR A 116 12.08 -2.87 -10.57
CA TYR A 116 12.21 -1.64 -9.79
C TYR A 116 13.63 -1.51 -9.21
N ARG A 117 14.11 -0.25 -9.04
CA ARG A 117 15.45 0.06 -8.54
C ARG A 117 15.56 -0.13 -7.02
N ALA A 118 14.56 0.31 -6.28
CA ALA A 118 14.55 0.31 -4.83
C ALA A 118 13.10 0.34 -4.28
N ILE A 119 12.97 0.07 -2.97
CA ILE A 119 11.73 0.27 -2.24
C ILE A 119 11.99 1.30 -1.13
N ARG A 120 11.22 2.37 -1.11
CA ARG A 120 11.20 3.35 -0.01
C ARG A 120 10.02 3.04 0.90
N PHE A 121 10.29 2.84 2.17
CA PHE A 121 9.28 2.71 3.22
C PHE A 121 9.18 4.00 4.01
N SER A 122 7.98 4.57 4.15
CA SER A 122 7.71 5.75 4.99
C SER A 122 6.23 5.82 5.34
N ASN A 123 5.87 6.61 6.35
CA ASN A 123 4.48 6.71 6.81
C ASN A 123 3.58 7.56 5.90
N LYS A 124 4.12 8.16 4.83
CA LYS A 124 3.40 9.04 3.89
C LYS A 124 2.68 10.22 4.56
N THR A 125 3.20 10.71 5.69
CA THR A 125 2.72 11.96 6.29
C THR A 125 3.12 13.15 5.41
N GLU A 126 2.49 14.30 5.60
CA GLU A 126 2.79 15.52 4.84
C GLU A 126 4.30 15.87 4.86
N ASN A 127 4.93 15.77 6.04
CA ASN A 127 6.37 16.01 6.18
C ASN A 127 7.20 14.93 5.46
N ASP A 128 6.80 13.65 5.54
CA ASP A 128 7.48 12.58 4.81
C ASP A 128 7.43 12.78 3.30
N ILE A 129 6.29 13.21 2.76
CA ILE A 129 6.08 13.37 1.32
C ILE A 129 7.10 14.36 0.74
N ALA A 130 7.28 15.52 1.39
CA ALA A 130 8.22 16.53 0.93
C ALA A 130 9.68 16.01 0.92
N HIS A 131 10.09 15.28 1.96
CA HIS A 131 11.43 14.69 2.05
C HIS A 131 11.61 13.56 1.01
N VAL A 132 10.61 12.72 0.83
CA VAL A 132 10.64 11.60 -0.14
C VAL A 132 10.76 12.10 -1.58
N VAL A 133 10.07 13.20 -1.93
CA VAL A 133 10.23 13.84 -3.24
C VAL A 133 11.68 14.29 -3.45
N GLN A 134 12.29 14.93 -2.45
CA GLN A 134 13.70 15.34 -2.51
C GLN A 134 14.64 14.14 -2.62
N ASP A 135 14.42 13.08 -1.83
CA ASP A 135 15.20 11.83 -1.89
C ASP A 135 15.17 11.22 -3.31
N PHE A 136 14.01 11.24 -3.97
CA PHE A 136 13.89 10.71 -5.33
C PHE A 136 14.52 11.63 -6.38
N CYS A 137 14.44 12.95 -6.22
CA CYS A 137 15.17 13.88 -7.08
C CYS A 137 16.69 13.64 -7.00
N VAL A 138 17.23 13.43 -5.80
CA VAL A 138 18.64 13.07 -5.60
C VAL A 138 18.96 11.69 -6.18
N LEU A 139 18.10 10.68 -5.96
CA LEU A 139 18.31 9.32 -6.45
C LEU A 139 18.42 9.24 -7.98
N PHE A 140 17.63 10.06 -8.68
CA PHE A 140 17.52 10.04 -10.13
C PHE A 140 18.27 11.18 -10.81
N ASP A 141 18.86 12.12 -10.05
CA ASP A 141 19.50 13.33 -10.55
C ASP A 141 18.56 14.10 -11.49
N CYS A 142 17.35 14.45 -10.95
CA CYS A 142 16.27 15.04 -11.72
C CYS A 142 15.53 16.13 -10.94
N GLU A 143 14.74 16.93 -11.65
CA GLU A 143 13.86 17.93 -11.04
C GLU A 143 12.50 17.29 -10.65
N PRO A 144 11.75 17.89 -9.69
CA PRO A 144 10.46 17.36 -9.22
C PRO A 144 9.44 17.14 -10.33
N GLU A 145 9.43 17.96 -11.37
CA GLU A 145 8.52 17.89 -12.52
C GLU A 145 8.77 16.65 -13.39
N GLU A 146 9.94 16.01 -13.25
CA GLU A 146 10.29 14.78 -13.93
C GLU A 146 9.84 13.52 -13.20
N LEU A 147 9.27 13.67 -11.98
CA LEU A 147 8.68 12.58 -11.22
C LEU A 147 7.21 12.37 -11.56
N CYS A 148 6.79 11.13 -11.65
CA CYS A 148 5.39 10.73 -11.82
C CYS A 148 5.04 9.67 -10.77
N PHE A 149 4.10 9.99 -9.88
CA PHE A 149 3.63 9.11 -8.83
C PHE A 149 2.36 8.36 -9.26
N TYR A 150 2.25 7.09 -8.85
CA TYR A 150 1.06 6.25 -8.96
C TYR A 150 0.58 5.94 -7.55
N GLU A 151 -0.64 6.37 -7.20
CA GLU A 151 -1.12 6.36 -5.82
C GLU A 151 -2.65 6.23 -5.79
N ASP A 152 -3.20 5.51 -4.81
CA ASP A 152 -4.64 5.37 -4.59
C ASP A 152 -5.17 6.25 -3.44
N ASN A 153 -4.29 6.63 -2.49
CA ASN A 153 -4.70 7.42 -1.32
C ASN A 153 -4.94 8.89 -1.68
N PRO A 154 -6.20 9.40 -1.54
CA PRO A 154 -6.55 10.77 -1.91
C PRO A 154 -5.78 11.86 -1.15
N GLU A 155 -5.40 11.61 0.11
CA GLU A 155 -4.65 12.57 0.92
C GLU A 155 -3.22 12.71 0.39
N VAL A 156 -2.56 11.60 0.10
CA VAL A 156 -1.21 11.56 -0.50
C VAL A 156 -1.23 12.22 -1.88
N ILE A 157 -2.23 11.88 -2.71
CA ILE A 157 -2.42 12.49 -4.04
C ILE A 157 -2.54 14.02 -3.93
N ASN A 158 -3.37 14.50 -3.00
CA ASN A 158 -3.57 15.94 -2.81
C ASN A 158 -2.30 16.65 -2.35
N HIS A 159 -1.51 16.05 -1.44
CA HIS A 159 -0.23 16.61 -1.00
C HIS A 159 0.81 16.67 -2.13
N LEU A 160 0.97 15.60 -2.90
CA LEU A 160 1.87 15.57 -4.06
C LEU A 160 1.49 16.64 -5.09
N ARG A 161 0.20 16.79 -5.40
CA ARG A 161 -0.29 17.81 -6.34
C ARG A 161 -0.05 19.23 -5.86
N LYS A 162 -0.16 19.50 -4.55
CA LYS A 162 0.20 20.81 -3.96
C LYS A 162 1.69 21.15 -4.15
N LEU A 163 2.55 20.13 -4.22
CA LEU A 163 3.98 20.29 -4.52
C LEU A 163 4.28 20.39 -6.03
N GLY A 164 3.26 20.44 -6.89
CA GLY A 164 3.42 20.51 -8.34
C GLY A 164 3.81 19.18 -9.00
N ILE A 165 3.73 18.07 -8.28
CA ILE A 165 4.13 16.76 -8.77
C ILE A 165 3.03 16.14 -9.65
N THR A 166 3.42 15.50 -10.74
CA THR A 166 2.51 14.70 -11.58
C THR A 166 2.06 13.44 -10.83
N VAL A 167 0.73 13.24 -10.70
CA VAL A 167 0.16 12.08 -10.03
C VAL A 167 -0.88 11.39 -10.90
N MET A 168 -0.65 10.13 -11.17
CA MET A 168 -1.61 9.19 -11.76
C MET A 168 -2.40 8.56 -10.61
N ALA A 169 -3.60 9.07 -10.36
CA ALA A 169 -4.50 8.50 -9.37
C ALA A 169 -4.98 7.12 -9.84
N VAL A 170 -4.80 6.11 -8.99
CA VAL A 170 -5.26 4.76 -9.25
C VAL A 170 -6.60 4.55 -8.53
N GLU A 171 -7.62 4.15 -9.28
CA GLU A 171 -8.92 3.83 -8.69
C GLU A 171 -8.85 2.47 -7.98
N ALA A 172 -9.42 2.42 -6.79
CA ALA A 172 -9.61 1.15 -6.08
C ALA A 172 -10.43 0.21 -6.96
N LYS A 173 -10.10 -1.08 -6.95
CA LYS A 173 -10.88 -2.08 -7.68
C LYS A 173 -12.31 -2.06 -7.15
N ALA A 174 -13.29 -1.81 -8.02
CA ALA A 174 -14.70 -1.94 -7.64
C ALA A 174 -14.93 -3.38 -7.13
N VAL A 175 -15.38 -3.49 -5.88
CA VAL A 175 -15.81 -4.78 -5.32
C VAL A 175 -17.09 -5.17 -6.07
N ALA A 176 -17.01 -6.23 -6.86
CA ALA A 176 -18.14 -6.79 -7.59
C ALA A 176 -19.14 -7.49 -6.66
#